data_f093e61d7e888ae71b430c95806c3ab0
#
_entry.id   f093e61d7e888ae71b430c95806c3ab0
#
_cell.length_a   1.000
_cell.length_b   1.000
_cell.length_c   1.000
_cell.angle_alpha   90.00
_cell.angle_beta   90.00
_cell.angle_gamma   90.00
#
_symmetry.space_group_name_H-M   'P 1'
#
loop_
_entity.id
_entity.type
_entity.pdbx_description
1 polymer ?
#
loop_
_entity_poly.entity_id
_entity_poly.type
_entity_poly.pdbx_seq_one_letter_code
_entity_poly.pdbx_strand_id
1 'polypeptide(L)'
;MADVTTAVPQAPAIDTPKTQPGRLTALLQRYEVLRGYALVMPALVVMTLGMLLPFIVMLVMSLWTPVGFDFNTDPTLRNYGTMLDQPMYGALLQRSLWISATATFVTVILCYPMAYYVAFYVQRHKVLWLILMTLPFWTSYLLRVFAWKVVLGYDGVINASLTGLGFIDKPLEFLLYSQTAVVITLTHAWAAFAILPIYVSLEKIDRSLLEAATDLGDGPWARFFRVTLPLSMPGVIAAILLIFIPTVGDYVTPALMGGPDGLMIGNLIQLQFGPANNWPMGSALAIVMMASVAAIFVVGKLAGRFVEART
;
A
#
# COMPACT_ATOMS: atom_id res chain seq x y z
N MET A 1 10.62 -8.33 -85.66
CA MET A 1 10.56 -7.47 -84.46
C MET A 1 11.36 -8.14 -83.41
N ALA A 2 12.59 -7.68 -83.16
CA ALA A 2 13.53 -8.30 -82.28
C ALA A 2 13.34 -7.75 -80.85
N ASP A 3 13.21 -8.63 -79.93
CA ASP A 3 13.03 -8.36 -78.53
C ASP A 3 14.41 -8.10 -77.85
N VAL A 4 14.67 -6.84 -77.47
CA VAL A 4 15.90 -6.43 -76.80
C VAL A 4 15.66 -6.38 -75.29
N THR A 5 15.91 -7.53 -74.66
CA THR A 5 15.98 -7.61 -73.17
C THR A 5 17.33 -7.06 -72.74
N THR A 6 17.34 -5.84 -72.22
CA THR A 6 18.50 -5.22 -71.58
C THR A 6 18.71 -5.82 -70.21
N ALA A 7 19.75 -6.60 -70.06
CA ALA A 7 20.22 -7.11 -68.74
C ALA A 7 20.80 -5.97 -67.94
N VAL A 8 20.21 -5.70 -66.75
CA VAL A 8 20.73 -4.76 -65.74
C VAL A 8 21.90 -5.44 -65.01
N PRO A 9 23.09 -4.79 -64.94
CA PRO A 9 24.23 -5.35 -64.22
C PRO A 9 23.92 -5.40 -62.70
N GLN A 10 24.01 -6.62 -62.11
CA GLN A 10 23.95 -6.80 -60.67
C GLN A 10 25.20 -6.17 -60.04
N ALA A 11 25.00 -5.23 -59.08
CA ALA A 11 26.07 -4.69 -58.26
C ALA A 11 26.76 -5.78 -57.43
N PRO A 12 28.09 -5.73 -57.26
CA PRO A 12 28.81 -6.72 -56.47
C PRO A 12 28.32 -6.70 -55.00
N ALA A 13 28.03 -7.89 -54.46
CA ALA A 13 27.67 -8.06 -53.07
C ALA A 13 28.83 -7.60 -52.18
N ILE A 14 28.62 -6.59 -51.37
CA ILE A 14 29.56 -6.16 -50.36
C ILE A 14 29.60 -7.24 -49.28
N ASP A 15 30.70 -8.02 -49.26
CA ASP A 15 31.00 -8.99 -48.21
C ASP A 15 31.30 -8.23 -46.91
N THR A 16 30.28 -8.04 -46.06
CA THR A 16 30.49 -7.53 -44.70
C THR A 16 31.15 -8.63 -43.86
N PRO A 17 32.29 -8.36 -43.18
CA PRO A 17 32.95 -9.36 -42.37
C PRO A 17 32.01 -9.79 -41.27
N LYS A 18 31.64 -11.09 -41.25
CA LYS A 18 30.89 -11.74 -40.16
C LYS A 18 31.79 -11.77 -38.93
N THR A 19 31.70 -10.75 -38.09
CA THR A 19 32.29 -10.76 -36.75
C THR A 19 31.72 -11.94 -35.98
N GLN A 20 32.56 -12.91 -35.63
CA GLN A 20 32.14 -14.04 -34.81
C GLN A 20 31.62 -13.54 -33.49
N PRO A 21 30.41 -13.90 -33.08
CA PRO A 21 29.86 -13.45 -31.80
C PRO A 21 30.76 -13.98 -30.67
N GLY A 22 31.13 -13.11 -29.74
CA GLY A 22 31.90 -13.48 -28.57
C GLY A 22 31.23 -14.63 -27.80
N ARG A 23 32.02 -15.40 -27.03
CA ARG A 23 31.51 -16.59 -26.27
C ARG A 23 30.24 -16.29 -25.46
N LEU A 24 30.11 -15.11 -24.88
CA LEU A 24 28.93 -14.65 -24.14
C LEU A 24 27.71 -14.46 -25.05
N THR A 25 27.87 -13.85 -26.22
CA THR A 25 26.79 -13.67 -27.21
C THR A 25 26.33 -15.00 -27.79
N ALA A 26 27.24 -15.95 -28.00
CA ALA A 26 26.89 -17.29 -28.47
C ALA A 26 26.12 -18.10 -27.41
N LEU A 27 26.45 -17.97 -26.11
CA LEU A 27 25.68 -18.57 -25.01
C LEU A 27 24.29 -17.95 -24.86
N LEU A 28 24.17 -16.62 -24.95
CA LEU A 28 22.88 -15.91 -24.89
C LEU A 28 21.97 -16.21 -26.10
N GLN A 29 22.54 -16.51 -27.27
CA GLN A 29 21.78 -16.97 -28.44
C GLN A 29 21.28 -18.41 -28.33
N ARG A 30 21.98 -19.25 -27.57
CA ARG A 30 21.62 -20.66 -27.40
C ARG A 30 20.47 -20.88 -26.39
N TYR A 31 20.29 -19.92 -25.47
CA TYR A 31 19.24 -20.01 -24.45
C TYR A 31 18.44 -18.71 -24.44
N GLU A 32 17.26 -18.69 -25.08
CA GLU A 32 16.36 -17.52 -25.12
C GLU A 32 16.00 -16.99 -23.71
N VAL A 33 15.86 -17.92 -22.76
CA VAL A 33 15.59 -17.61 -21.36
C VAL A 33 16.72 -16.80 -20.72
N LEU A 34 18.00 -17.17 -20.97
CA LEU A 34 19.17 -16.44 -20.46
C LEU A 34 19.28 -15.03 -21.05
N ARG A 35 18.89 -14.87 -22.31
CA ARG A 35 18.85 -13.55 -22.97
C ARG A 35 17.82 -12.65 -22.32
N GLY A 36 16.63 -13.18 -21.99
CA GLY A 36 15.60 -12.45 -21.27
C GLY A 36 16.09 -11.99 -19.89
N TYR A 37 16.70 -12.88 -19.12
CA TYR A 37 17.27 -12.51 -17.82
C TYR A 37 18.42 -11.52 -17.94
N ALA A 38 19.30 -11.64 -18.92
CA ALA A 38 20.41 -10.71 -19.12
C ALA A 38 19.96 -9.27 -19.44
N LEU A 39 18.82 -9.12 -20.16
CA LEU A 39 18.23 -7.80 -20.44
C LEU A 39 17.57 -7.16 -19.22
N VAL A 40 16.98 -7.97 -18.35
CA VAL A 40 16.28 -7.48 -17.13
C VAL A 40 17.23 -7.35 -15.95
N MET A 41 18.37 -8.10 -15.95
CA MET A 41 19.32 -8.15 -14.84
C MET A 41 19.83 -6.77 -14.36
N PRO A 42 20.21 -5.82 -15.22
CA PRO A 42 20.66 -4.51 -14.76
C PRO A 42 19.58 -3.77 -13.95
N ALA A 43 18.36 -3.80 -14.42
CA ALA A 43 17.22 -3.21 -13.69
C ALA A 43 16.94 -3.95 -12.38
N LEU A 44 16.96 -5.29 -12.39
CA LEU A 44 16.78 -6.09 -11.17
C LEU A 44 17.87 -5.83 -10.13
N VAL A 45 19.14 -5.73 -10.56
CA VAL A 45 20.25 -5.44 -9.65
C VAL A 45 20.08 -4.07 -9.01
N VAL A 46 19.80 -3.03 -9.79
CA VAL A 46 19.59 -1.67 -9.26
C VAL A 46 18.41 -1.63 -8.31
N MET A 47 17.28 -2.23 -8.67
CA MET A 47 16.09 -2.29 -7.80
C MET A 47 16.34 -3.09 -6.52
N THR A 48 17.01 -4.24 -6.62
CA THR A 48 17.31 -5.09 -5.47
C THR A 48 18.29 -4.39 -4.52
N LEU A 49 19.37 -3.81 -5.04
CA LEU A 49 20.31 -3.05 -4.22
C LEU A 49 19.65 -1.82 -3.60
N GLY A 50 18.91 -1.05 -4.38
CA GLY A 50 18.19 0.14 -3.89
C GLY A 50 17.15 -0.19 -2.80
N MET A 51 16.57 -1.38 -2.85
CA MET A 51 15.61 -1.84 -1.85
C MET A 51 16.28 -2.49 -0.64
N LEU A 52 17.22 -3.42 -0.84
CA LEU A 52 17.81 -4.18 0.26
C LEU A 52 18.85 -3.40 1.04
N LEU A 53 19.64 -2.53 0.39
CA LEU A 53 20.71 -1.79 1.06
C LEU A 53 20.21 -0.93 2.23
N PRO A 54 19.15 -0.10 2.09
CA PRO A 54 18.59 0.65 3.22
C PRO A 54 18.13 -0.26 4.36
N PHE A 55 17.53 -1.41 4.07
CA PHE A 55 17.10 -2.35 5.10
C PHE A 55 18.28 -2.97 5.86
N ILE A 56 19.33 -3.35 5.13
CA ILE A 56 20.56 -3.88 5.75
C ILE A 56 21.20 -2.82 6.63
N VAL A 57 21.30 -1.57 6.14
CA VAL A 57 21.85 -0.46 6.92
C VAL A 57 21.02 -0.24 8.20
N MET A 58 19.70 -0.19 8.10
CA MET A 58 18.83 -0.06 9.27
C MET A 58 19.00 -1.23 10.24
N LEU A 59 19.09 -2.47 9.74
CA LEU A 59 19.30 -3.65 10.57
C LEU A 59 20.65 -3.57 11.32
N VAL A 60 21.71 -3.18 10.64
CA VAL A 60 23.04 -3.00 11.27
C VAL A 60 23.00 -1.86 12.29
N MET A 61 22.43 -0.71 11.93
CA MET A 61 22.30 0.43 12.84
C MET A 61 21.45 0.13 14.07
N SER A 62 20.46 -0.74 13.96
CA SER A 62 19.60 -1.13 15.10
C SER A 62 20.38 -1.84 16.22
N LEU A 63 21.54 -2.39 15.90
CA LEU A 63 22.45 -3.06 16.84
C LEU A 63 23.47 -2.11 17.47
N TRP A 64 23.58 -0.86 17.03
CA TRP A 64 24.49 0.14 17.57
C TRP A 64 23.89 0.84 18.78
N THR A 65 24.70 1.62 19.51
CA THR A 65 24.23 2.44 20.63
C THR A 65 24.67 3.90 20.46
N PRO A 66 23.81 4.86 20.80
CA PRO A 66 24.20 6.28 20.74
C PRO A 66 25.22 6.60 21.83
N VAL A 67 26.25 7.37 21.49
CA VAL A 67 27.26 7.89 22.43
C VAL A 67 27.45 9.39 22.15
N GLY A 68 26.73 10.22 22.86
CA GLY A 68 26.69 11.66 22.59
C GLY A 68 26.07 11.95 21.21
N PHE A 69 26.87 12.58 20.32
CA PHE A 69 26.48 12.85 18.93
C PHE A 69 26.97 11.78 17.95
N ASP A 70 27.69 10.77 18.44
CA ASP A 70 28.28 9.68 17.64
C ASP A 70 27.64 8.33 18.00
N PHE A 71 28.07 7.25 17.35
CA PHE A 71 27.54 5.91 17.55
C PHE A 71 28.65 4.93 17.90
N ASN A 72 28.48 4.16 18.96
CA ASN A 72 29.27 2.96 19.17
C ASN A 72 28.77 1.85 18.24
N THR A 73 29.66 1.33 17.40
CA THR A 73 29.35 0.33 16.37
C THR A 73 29.44 -1.11 16.90
N ASP A 74 29.77 -1.33 18.18
CA ASP A 74 29.77 -2.67 18.77
C ASP A 74 28.36 -3.25 18.77
N PRO A 75 28.13 -4.41 18.14
CA PRO A 75 26.79 -4.98 18.03
C PRO A 75 26.21 -5.34 19.40
N THR A 76 25.02 -4.82 19.68
CA THR A 76 24.31 -5.09 20.94
C THR A 76 22.79 -5.14 20.73
N LEU A 77 22.09 -5.90 21.55
CA LEU A 77 20.63 -5.96 21.58
C LEU A 77 20.00 -4.96 22.57
N ARG A 78 20.79 -4.00 23.08
CA ARG A 78 20.35 -3.06 24.11
C ARG A 78 19.10 -2.26 23.70
N ASN A 79 19.00 -1.84 22.45
CA ASN A 79 17.81 -1.11 21.96
C ASN A 79 16.54 -1.95 22.08
N TYR A 80 16.65 -3.23 21.71
CA TYR A 80 15.52 -4.16 21.82
C TYR A 80 15.15 -4.46 23.27
N GLY A 81 16.14 -4.59 24.18
CA GLY A 81 15.92 -4.69 25.63
C GLY A 81 15.18 -3.47 26.15
N THR A 82 15.66 -2.27 25.85
CA THR A 82 15.02 -1.02 26.25
C THR A 82 13.57 -0.92 25.74
N MET A 83 13.26 -1.43 24.54
CA MET A 83 11.91 -1.44 24.00
C MET A 83 10.98 -2.39 24.80
N LEU A 84 11.49 -3.50 25.31
CA LEU A 84 10.73 -4.44 26.13
C LEU A 84 10.54 -3.91 27.56
N ASP A 85 11.54 -3.22 28.11
CA ASP A 85 11.50 -2.68 29.47
C ASP A 85 10.57 -1.47 29.61
N GLN A 86 10.31 -0.75 28.53
CA GLN A 86 9.48 0.46 28.55
C GLN A 86 8.12 0.20 27.89
N PRO A 87 7.02 0.14 28.64
CA PRO A 87 5.67 -0.17 28.13
C PRO A 87 5.18 0.78 27.03
N MET A 88 5.72 2.00 26.98
CA MET A 88 5.35 3.03 26.00
C MET A 88 5.55 2.55 24.56
N TYR A 89 6.65 1.86 24.25
CA TYR A 89 6.95 1.38 22.90
C TYR A 89 5.91 0.35 22.44
N GLY A 90 5.59 -0.61 23.28
CA GLY A 90 4.55 -1.61 23.02
C GLY A 90 3.17 -0.99 22.86
N ALA A 91 2.80 -0.04 23.72
CA ALA A 91 1.53 0.68 23.65
C ALA A 91 1.37 1.48 22.34
N LEU A 92 2.42 2.20 21.91
CA LEU A 92 2.39 2.93 20.64
C LEU A 92 2.33 2.00 19.42
N LEU A 93 3.04 0.87 19.44
CA LEU A 93 2.96 -0.12 18.38
C LEU A 93 1.55 -0.72 18.28
N GLN A 94 0.98 -1.15 19.41
CA GLN A 94 -0.39 -1.69 19.48
C GLN A 94 -1.41 -0.66 19.00
N ARG A 95 -1.28 0.59 19.43
CA ARG A 95 -2.14 1.71 18.99
C ARG A 95 -2.06 1.91 17.48
N SER A 96 -0.85 1.92 16.91
CA SER A 96 -0.63 2.05 15.47
C SER A 96 -1.30 0.92 14.68
N LEU A 97 -1.13 -0.31 15.13
CA LEU A 97 -1.77 -1.46 14.50
C LEU A 97 -3.31 -1.37 14.56
N TRP A 98 -3.85 -0.93 15.71
CA TRP A 98 -5.29 -0.77 15.90
C TRP A 98 -5.88 0.35 15.04
N ILE A 99 -5.26 1.55 15.04
CA ILE A 99 -5.71 2.69 14.22
C ILE A 99 -5.66 2.30 12.74
N SER A 100 -4.56 1.67 12.29
CA SER A 100 -4.39 1.26 10.90
C SER A 100 -5.36 0.16 10.50
N ALA A 101 -5.61 -0.82 11.37
CA ALA A 101 -6.60 -1.87 11.12
C ALA A 101 -8.01 -1.27 11.00
N THR A 102 -8.37 -0.36 11.92
CA THR A 102 -9.67 0.31 11.91
C THR A 102 -9.83 1.18 10.65
N ALA A 103 -8.84 2.00 10.32
CA ALA A 103 -8.86 2.83 9.11
C ALA A 103 -8.98 1.98 7.85
N THR A 104 -8.19 0.89 7.75
CA THR A 104 -8.24 -0.04 6.62
C THR A 104 -9.62 -0.69 6.50
N PHE A 105 -10.17 -1.19 7.60
CA PHE A 105 -11.49 -1.83 7.63
C PHE A 105 -12.59 -0.87 7.20
N VAL A 106 -12.63 0.33 7.77
CA VAL A 106 -13.60 1.37 7.41
C VAL A 106 -13.46 1.77 5.94
N THR A 107 -12.21 1.95 5.46
CA THR A 107 -11.94 2.28 4.06
C THR A 107 -12.49 1.21 3.11
N VAL A 108 -12.22 -0.07 3.38
CA VAL A 108 -12.70 -1.17 2.55
C VAL A 108 -14.22 -1.25 2.54
N ILE A 109 -14.87 -1.13 3.72
CA ILE A 109 -16.34 -1.14 3.82
C ILE A 109 -16.97 0.00 3.04
N LEU A 110 -16.42 1.20 3.10
CA LEU A 110 -16.96 2.36 2.38
C LEU A 110 -16.69 2.31 0.88
N CYS A 111 -15.52 1.83 0.49
CA CYS A 111 -15.10 1.78 -0.92
C CYS A 111 -15.68 0.58 -1.68
N TYR A 112 -15.97 -0.52 -1.00
CA TYR A 112 -16.52 -1.72 -1.65
C TYR A 112 -17.85 -1.46 -2.36
N PRO A 113 -18.87 -0.85 -1.74
CA PRO A 113 -20.14 -0.52 -2.41
C PRO A 113 -19.94 0.43 -3.61
N MET A 114 -19.00 1.37 -3.51
CA MET A 114 -18.69 2.29 -4.61
C MET A 114 -18.09 1.54 -5.81
N ALA A 115 -17.08 0.69 -5.55
CA ALA A 115 -16.48 -0.16 -6.57
C ALA A 115 -17.49 -1.15 -7.16
N TYR A 116 -18.35 -1.74 -6.34
CA TYR A 116 -19.42 -2.65 -6.74
C TYR A 116 -20.43 -1.96 -7.66
N TYR A 117 -20.86 -0.75 -7.32
CA TYR A 117 -21.77 0.03 -8.15
C TYR A 117 -21.18 0.30 -9.53
N VAL A 118 -19.92 0.72 -9.59
CA VAL A 118 -19.26 0.99 -10.88
C VAL A 118 -19.06 -0.28 -11.70
N ALA A 119 -18.70 -1.40 -11.07
CA ALA A 119 -18.47 -2.66 -11.77
C ALA A 119 -19.76 -3.23 -12.41
N PHE A 120 -20.86 -3.24 -11.68
CA PHE A 120 -22.06 -3.96 -12.09
C PHE A 120 -23.19 -3.09 -12.65
N TYR A 121 -23.33 -1.84 -12.20
CA TYR A 121 -24.45 -0.98 -12.59
C TYR A 121 -24.10 0.10 -13.60
N VAL A 122 -22.86 0.58 -13.61
CA VAL A 122 -22.42 1.56 -14.60
C VAL A 122 -22.10 0.86 -15.92
N GLN A 123 -22.88 1.12 -16.97
CA GLN A 123 -22.66 0.53 -18.29
C GLN A 123 -21.82 1.41 -19.20
N ARG A 124 -21.97 2.74 -19.10
CA ARG A 124 -21.23 3.72 -19.92
C ARG A 124 -20.32 4.56 -19.02
N HIS A 125 -19.18 4.93 -19.56
CA HIS A 125 -18.24 5.84 -18.88
C HIS A 125 -17.69 5.32 -17.54
N LYS A 126 -17.47 4.00 -17.39
CA LYS A 126 -16.85 3.43 -16.17
C LYS A 126 -15.52 4.10 -15.83
N VAL A 127 -14.69 4.37 -16.84
CA VAL A 127 -13.41 5.06 -16.65
C VAL A 127 -13.60 6.47 -16.08
N LEU A 128 -14.62 7.20 -16.53
CA LEU A 128 -14.92 8.53 -15.99
C LEU A 128 -15.31 8.47 -14.51
N TRP A 129 -16.13 7.48 -14.11
CA TRP A 129 -16.47 7.27 -12.71
C TRP A 129 -15.24 6.96 -11.86
N LEU A 130 -14.33 6.09 -12.35
CA LEU A 130 -13.09 5.79 -11.66
C LEU A 130 -12.18 7.01 -11.53
N ILE A 131 -12.06 7.82 -12.60
CA ILE A 131 -11.31 9.08 -12.56
C ILE A 131 -11.91 10.02 -11.52
N LEU A 132 -13.23 10.23 -11.53
CA LEU A 132 -13.90 11.11 -10.56
C LEU A 132 -13.71 10.65 -9.12
N MET A 133 -13.78 9.35 -8.86
CA MET A 133 -13.55 8.78 -7.53
C MET A 133 -12.09 8.89 -7.09
N THR A 134 -11.14 8.84 -8.03
CA THR A 134 -9.72 8.92 -7.71
C THR A 134 -9.15 10.35 -7.82
N LEU A 135 -9.87 11.29 -8.44
CA LEU A 135 -9.42 12.67 -8.63
C LEU A 135 -8.97 13.38 -7.35
N PRO A 136 -9.67 13.26 -6.19
CA PRO A 136 -9.22 13.88 -4.94
C PRO A 136 -7.83 13.45 -4.49
N PHE A 137 -7.38 12.28 -4.93
CA PHE A 137 -6.08 11.71 -4.53
C PHE A 137 -4.89 12.23 -5.34
N TRP A 138 -5.14 12.96 -6.41
CA TRP A 138 -4.10 13.64 -7.20
C TRP A 138 -3.58 14.90 -6.52
N THR A 139 -4.27 15.35 -5.47
CA THR A 139 -3.78 16.43 -4.60
C THR A 139 -2.73 15.91 -3.61
N SER A 140 -1.87 16.82 -3.11
CA SER A 140 -0.88 16.47 -2.10
C SER A 140 -1.52 15.82 -0.87
N TYR A 141 -0.89 14.76 -0.35
CA TYR A 141 -1.30 14.11 0.89
C TYR A 141 -1.41 15.08 2.06
N LEU A 142 -0.40 15.93 2.21
CA LEU A 142 -0.36 16.93 3.29
C LEU A 142 -1.53 17.91 3.20
N LEU A 143 -1.85 18.40 2.00
CA LEU A 143 -3.00 19.30 1.81
C LEU A 143 -4.32 18.62 2.20
N ARG A 144 -4.49 17.35 1.92
CA ARG A 144 -5.69 16.59 2.35
C ARG A 144 -5.79 16.49 3.86
N VAL A 145 -4.66 16.23 4.55
CA VAL A 145 -4.64 16.17 6.02
C VAL A 145 -4.99 17.54 6.61
N PHE A 146 -4.43 18.63 6.06
CA PHE A 146 -4.80 19.99 6.49
C PHE A 146 -6.26 20.33 6.21
N ALA A 147 -6.82 19.92 5.06
CA ALA A 147 -8.24 20.12 4.78
C ALA A 147 -9.12 19.42 5.83
N TRP A 148 -8.80 18.17 6.18
CA TRP A 148 -9.50 17.46 7.24
C TRP A 148 -9.33 18.10 8.62
N LYS A 149 -8.15 18.67 8.92
CA LYS A 149 -7.93 19.44 10.15
C LYS A 149 -8.87 20.64 10.26
N VAL A 150 -9.12 21.34 9.15
CA VAL A 150 -10.08 22.44 9.10
C VAL A 150 -11.51 21.94 9.21
N VAL A 151 -11.85 20.83 8.54
CA VAL A 151 -13.22 20.27 8.55
C VAL A 151 -13.60 19.72 9.94
N LEU A 152 -12.66 19.02 10.61
CA LEU A 152 -12.88 18.39 11.92
C LEU A 152 -12.59 19.33 13.10
N GLY A 153 -12.11 20.56 12.85
CA GLY A 153 -11.76 21.54 13.87
C GLY A 153 -12.91 21.86 14.82
N TYR A 154 -12.59 22.48 15.96
CA TYR A 154 -13.58 22.91 16.95
C TYR A 154 -14.63 23.84 16.33
N ASP A 155 -14.18 24.85 15.58
CA ASP A 155 -15.01 25.76 14.78
C ASP A 155 -15.08 25.29 13.30
N GLY A 156 -14.83 24.02 13.05
CA GLY A 156 -14.77 23.45 11.72
C GLY A 156 -16.18 23.24 11.11
N VAL A 157 -16.18 22.91 9.81
CA VAL A 157 -17.41 22.81 9.02
C VAL A 157 -18.43 21.86 9.66
N ILE A 158 -17.99 20.72 10.21
CA ILE A 158 -18.89 19.72 10.81
C ILE A 158 -19.53 20.30 12.08
N ASN A 159 -18.75 20.81 13.01
CA ASN A 159 -19.23 21.36 14.26
C ASN A 159 -20.11 22.60 14.02
N ALA A 160 -19.68 23.53 13.17
CA ALA A 160 -20.46 24.73 12.83
C ALA A 160 -21.81 24.36 12.18
N SER A 161 -21.82 23.36 11.29
CA SER A 161 -23.06 22.92 10.65
C SER A 161 -24.01 22.24 11.64
N LEU A 162 -23.52 21.34 12.50
CA LEU A 162 -24.36 20.65 13.48
C LEU A 162 -24.92 21.59 14.53
N THR A 163 -24.11 22.56 15.00
CA THR A 163 -24.56 23.58 15.96
C THR A 163 -25.56 24.55 15.30
N GLY A 164 -25.26 25.01 14.07
CA GLY A 164 -26.13 25.91 13.33
C GLY A 164 -27.50 25.30 12.96
N LEU A 165 -27.58 23.98 12.76
CA LEU A 165 -28.81 23.24 12.52
C LEU A 165 -29.54 22.85 13.83
N GLY A 166 -28.96 23.13 15.00
CA GLY A 166 -29.57 22.81 16.30
C GLY A 166 -29.49 21.32 16.69
N PHE A 167 -28.65 20.52 16.04
CA PHE A 167 -28.45 19.11 16.40
C PHE A 167 -27.61 18.93 17.66
N ILE A 168 -26.72 19.86 17.94
CA ILE A 168 -25.83 19.86 19.11
C ILE A 168 -25.77 21.25 19.71
N ASP A 169 -25.66 21.33 21.05
CA ASP A 169 -25.54 22.58 21.78
C ASP A 169 -24.08 23.05 21.91
N LYS A 170 -23.14 22.13 21.82
CA LYS A 170 -21.68 22.38 21.92
C LYS A 170 -20.92 21.60 20.88
N PRO A 171 -19.80 22.13 20.37
CA PRO A 171 -18.92 21.44 19.44
C PRO A 171 -18.45 20.08 19.98
N LEU A 172 -18.33 19.10 19.09
CA LEU A 172 -17.86 17.75 19.39
C LEU A 172 -16.33 17.77 19.52
N GLU A 173 -15.82 17.75 20.74
CA GLU A 173 -14.37 17.84 21.01
C GLU A 173 -13.58 16.63 20.51
N PHE A 174 -14.23 15.45 20.43
CA PHE A 174 -13.57 14.21 19.98
C PHE A 174 -13.28 14.17 18.48
N LEU A 175 -13.80 15.11 17.68
CA LEU A 175 -13.59 15.15 16.23
C LEU A 175 -12.18 15.62 15.84
N LEU A 176 -11.47 16.36 16.70
CA LEU A 176 -10.10 16.77 16.44
C LEU A 176 -9.20 16.40 17.62
N TYR A 177 -7.91 16.21 17.34
CA TYR A 177 -6.90 15.78 18.32
C TYR A 177 -7.23 14.46 19.01
N SER A 178 -7.72 13.50 18.22
CA SER A 178 -8.16 12.19 18.69
C SER A 178 -7.79 11.06 17.74
N GLN A 179 -7.84 9.80 18.20
CA GLN A 179 -7.70 8.63 17.34
C GLN A 179 -8.78 8.59 16.24
N THR A 180 -9.99 9.07 16.55
CA THR A 180 -11.11 9.14 15.58
C THR A 180 -10.78 10.08 14.43
N ALA A 181 -10.20 11.24 14.71
CA ALA A 181 -9.75 12.18 13.67
C ALA A 181 -8.72 11.53 12.75
N VAL A 182 -7.76 10.79 13.31
CA VAL A 182 -6.75 10.05 12.54
C VAL A 182 -7.41 9.01 11.65
N VAL A 183 -8.31 8.18 12.18
CA VAL A 183 -9.03 7.15 11.42
C VAL A 183 -9.82 7.75 10.27
N ILE A 184 -10.63 8.80 10.52
CA ILE A 184 -11.43 9.47 9.47
C ILE A 184 -10.52 9.99 8.34
N THR A 185 -9.45 10.68 8.72
CA THR A 185 -8.51 11.26 7.76
C THR A 185 -7.79 10.19 6.94
N LEU A 186 -7.29 9.13 7.58
CA LEU A 186 -6.64 8.00 6.90
C LEU A 186 -7.62 7.26 5.99
N THR A 187 -8.86 7.04 6.44
CA THR A 187 -9.91 6.41 5.64
C THR A 187 -10.11 7.14 4.30
N HIS A 188 -10.27 8.45 4.35
CA HIS A 188 -10.39 9.24 3.13
C HIS A 188 -9.07 9.26 2.35
N ALA A 189 -7.94 9.49 3.02
CA ALA A 189 -6.63 9.65 2.36
C ALA A 189 -6.20 8.42 1.54
N TRP A 190 -6.64 7.22 1.93
CA TRP A 190 -6.26 5.96 1.27
C TRP A 190 -7.38 5.31 0.45
N ALA A 191 -8.56 5.95 0.34
CA ALA A 191 -9.73 5.37 -0.34
C ALA A 191 -9.47 4.96 -1.81
N ALA A 192 -8.68 5.73 -2.58
CA ALA A 192 -8.36 5.36 -3.96
C ALA A 192 -7.62 4.02 -4.08
N PHE A 193 -6.76 3.74 -3.10
CA PHE A 193 -6.01 2.47 -3.05
C PHE A 193 -6.90 1.28 -2.68
N ALA A 194 -8.11 1.51 -2.16
CA ALA A 194 -9.13 0.48 -1.99
C ALA A 194 -9.99 0.30 -3.24
N ILE A 195 -10.48 1.40 -3.80
CA ILE A 195 -11.46 1.38 -4.91
C ILE A 195 -10.91 0.62 -6.11
N LEU A 196 -9.67 0.92 -6.53
CA LEU A 196 -9.12 0.37 -7.77
C LEU A 196 -8.93 -1.15 -7.74
N PRO A 197 -8.24 -1.76 -6.76
CA PRO A 197 -8.06 -3.22 -6.75
C PRO A 197 -9.38 -3.96 -6.53
N ILE A 198 -10.30 -3.43 -5.72
CA ILE A 198 -11.63 -4.01 -5.51
C ILE A 198 -12.41 -3.98 -6.83
N TYR A 199 -12.44 -2.82 -7.50
CA TYR A 199 -13.10 -2.68 -8.81
C TYR A 199 -12.56 -3.67 -9.84
N VAL A 200 -11.22 -3.75 -10.00
CA VAL A 200 -10.59 -4.66 -10.95
C VAL A 200 -10.95 -6.13 -10.68
N SER A 201 -11.06 -6.50 -9.42
CA SER A 201 -11.46 -7.85 -9.04
C SER A 201 -12.93 -8.13 -9.32
N LEU A 202 -13.81 -7.16 -9.03
CA LEU A 202 -15.26 -7.25 -9.33
C LEU A 202 -15.54 -7.26 -10.84
N GLU A 203 -14.82 -6.46 -11.63
CA GLU A 203 -15.01 -6.39 -13.09
C GLU A 203 -14.64 -7.70 -13.81
N LYS A 204 -13.77 -8.51 -13.20
CA LYS A 204 -13.37 -9.82 -13.74
C LYS A 204 -14.39 -10.93 -13.48
N ILE A 205 -15.40 -10.70 -12.64
CA ILE A 205 -16.42 -11.70 -12.33
C ILE A 205 -17.32 -11.87 -13.54
N ASP A 206 -17.43 -13.10 -14.05
CA ASP A 206 -18.36 -13.42 -15.13
C ASP A 206 -19.80 -13.30 -14.63
N ARG A 207 -20.60 -12.52 -15.35
CA ARG A 207 -22.02 -12.29 -15.01
C ARG A 207 -22.85 -13.57 -15.06
N SER A 208 -22.46 -14.54 -15.88
CA SER A 208 -23.12 -15.85 -15.96
C SER A 208 -23.12 -16.58 -14.60
N LEU A 209 -22.09 -16.40 -13.77
CA LEU A 209 -22.06 -16.98 -12.42
C LEU A 209 -23.11 -16.35 -11.50
N LEU A 210 -23.39 -15.05 -11.68
CA LEU A 210 -24.42 -14.36 -10.91
C LEU A 210 -25.82 -14.74 -11.37
N GLU A 211 -26.00 -14.97 -12.68
CA GLU A 211 -27.24 -15.45 -13.28
C GLU A 211 -27.53 -16.88 -12.83
N ALA A 212 -26.53 -17.78 -12.92
CA ALA A 212 -26.66 -19.16 -12.46
C ALA A 212 -27.03 -19.25 -10.95
N ALA A 213 -26.42 -18.43 -10.11
CA ALA A 213 -26.78 -18.38 -8.68
C ALA A 213 -28.23 -17.92 -8.47
N THR A 214 -28.72 -17.00 -9.31
CA THR A 214 -30.11 -16.56 -9.27
C THR A 214 -31.06 -17.68 -9.71
N ASP A 215 -30.73 -18.43 -10.77
CA ASP A 215 -31.51 -19.57 -11.28
C ASP A 215 -31.59 -20.71 -10.25
N LEU A 216 -30.55 -20.85 -9.42
CA LEU A 216 -30.53 -21.79 -8.28
C LEU A 216 -31.33 -21.30 -7.06
N GLY A 217 -31.96 -20.11 -7.15
CA GLY A 217 -32.80 -19.54 -6.10
C GLY A 217 -32.10 -18.65 -5.08
N ASP A 218 -30.84 -18.31 -5.31
CA ASP A 218 -30.12 -17.39 -4.42
C ASP A 218 -30.67 -15.96 -4.55
N GLY A 219 -31.16 -15.41 -3.43
CA GLY A 219 -31.52 -14.00 -3.32
C GLY A 219 -30.29 -13.07 -3.40
N PRO A 220 -30.47 -11.74 -3.52
CA PRO A 220 -29.38 -10.77 -3.69
C PRO A 220 -28.28 -10.87 -2.64
N TRP A 221 -28.64 -11.06 -1.37
CA TRP A 221 -27.69 -11.20 -0.27
C TRP A 221 -26.95 -12.53 -0.30
N ALA A 222 -27.66 -13.65 -0.59
CA ALA A 222 -27.02 -14.96 -0.71
C ALA A 222 -26.01 -14.97 -1.87
N ARG A 223 -26.38 -14.45 -3.04
CA ARG A 223 -25.52 -14.27 -4.20
C ARG A 223 -24.30 -13.40 -3.88
N PHE A 224 -24.49 -12.31 -3.13
CA PHE A 224 -23.38 -11.46 -2.71
C PHE A 224 -22.36 -12.24 -1.87
N PHE A 225 -22.81 -12.88 -0.78
CA PHE A 225 -21.90 -13.54 0.15
C PHE A 225 -21.32 -14.87 -0.37
N ARG A 226 -22.07 -15.59 -1.25
CA ARG A 226 -21.64 -16.90 -1.78
C ARG A 226 -20.83 -16.79 -3.06
N VAL A 227 -21.07 -15.78 -3.88
CA VAL A 227 -20.45 -15.66 -5.21
C VAL A 227 -19.58 -14.39 -5.31
N THR A 228 -20.19 -13.21 -5.15
CA THR A 228 -19.50 -11.94 -5.44
C THR A 228 -18.36 -11.68 -4.48
N LEU A 229 -18.60 -11.76 -3.19
CA LEU A 229 -17.60 -11.46 -2.16
C LEU A 229 -16.42 -12.44 -2.23
N PRO A 230 -16.58 -13.77 -2.28
CA PRO A 230 -15.47 -14.70 -2.41
C PRO A 230 -14.65 -14.49 -3.68
N LEU A 231 -15.29 -14.28 -4.83
CA LEU A 231 -14.59 -14.05 -6.10
C LEU A 231 -13.87 -12.70 -6.14
N SER A 232 -14.33 -11.71 -5.38
CA SER A 232 -13.67 -10.40 -5.26
C SER A 232 -12.60 -10.34 -4.16
N MET A 233 -12.46 -11.37 -3.32
CA MET A 233 -11.49 -11.39 -2.20
C MET A 233 -10.05 -11.09 -2.61
N PRO A 234 -9.52 -11.51 -3.76
CA PRO A 234 -8.18 -11.11 -4.18
C PRO A 234 -8.01 -9.59 -4.26
N GLY A 235 -9.02 -8.85 -4.74
CA GLY A 235 -9.01 -7.38 -4.78
C GLY A 235 -9.15 -6.76 -3.39
N VAL A 236 -9.96 -7.34 -2.52
CA VAL A 236 -10.12 -6.89 -1.13
C VAL A 236 -8.81 -7.08 -0.36
N ILE A 237 -8.16 -8.25 -0.50
CA ILE A 237 -6.86 -8.51 0.14
C ILE A 237 -5.79 -7.53 -0.38
N ALA A 238 -5.76 -7.28 -1.69
CA ALA A 238 -4.84 -6.30 -2.27
C ALA A 238 -5.10 -4.89 -1.70
N ALA A 239 -6.36 -4.47 -1.57
CA ALA A 239 -6.72 -3.21 -0.95
C ALA A 239 -6.27 -3.12 0.51
N ILE A 240 -6.51 -4.18 1.30
CA ILE A 240 -6.06 -4.24 2.70
C ILE A 240 -4.53 -4.05 2.79
N LEU A 241 -3.76 -4.77 1.96
CA LEU A 241 -2.30 -4.65 1.95
C LEU A 241 -1.83 -3.24 1.58
N LEU A 242 -2.41 -2.67 0.53
CA LEU A 242 -2.05 -1.34 0.02
C LEU A 242 -2.37 -0.20 0.99
N ILE A 243 -3.34 -0.40 1.89
CA ILE A 243 -3.74 0.60 2.89
C ILE A 243 -3.03 0.35 4.21
N PHE A 244 -3.09 -0.87 4.74
CA PHE A 244 -2.63 -1.19 6.09
C PHE A 244 -1.12 -0.96 6.26
N ILE A 245 -0.30 -1.42 5.29
CA ILE A 245 1.16 -1.32 5.40
C ILE A 245 1.64 0.13 5.56
N PRO A 246 1.27 1.07 4.67
CA PRO A 246 1.74 2.45 4.81
C PRO A 246 1.07 3.20 5.98
N THR A 247 -0.16 2.85 6.37
CA THR A 247 -0.83 3.53 7.49
C THR A 247 -0.20 3.22 8.83
N VAL A 248 0.35 2.02 9.05
CA VAL A 248 1.04 1.68 10.31
C VAL A 248 2.25 2.60 10.54
N GLY A 249 2.97 2.96 9.48
CA GLY A 249 4.14 3.84 9.54
C GLY A 249 3.83 5.32 9.37
N ASP A 250 2.55 5.70 9.24
CA ASP A 250 2.19 7.12 9.08
C ASP A 250 2.52 7.91 10.35
N TYR A 251 3.21 9.02 10.16
CA TYR A 251 3.52 9.97 11.23
C TYR A 251 2.88 11.35 10.99
N VAL A 252 2.49 11.67 9.76
CA VAL A 252 1.99 12.99 9.38
C VAL A 252 0.59 13.22 9.93
N THR A 253 -0.33 12.29 9.66
CA THR A 253 -1.72 12.41 10.13
C THR A 253 -1.81 12.41 11.65
N PRO A 254 -1.17 11.48 12.38
CA PRO A 254 -1.19 11.49 13.84
C PRO A 254 -0.57 12.75 14.45
N ALA A 255 0.54 13.26 13.87
CA ALA A 255 1.16 14.48 14.37
C ALA A 255 0.26 15.72 14.25
N LEU A 256 -0.56 15.81 13.20
CA LEU A 256 -1.41 16.98 12.92
C LEU A 256 -2.78 16.89 13.57
N MET A 257 -3.30 15.69 13.79
CA MET A 257 -4.70 15.46 14.15
C MET A 257 -4.91 14.52 15.35
N GLY A 258 -3.88 13.76 15.73
CA GLY A 258 -4.02 12.69 16.71
C GLY A 258 -4.07 13.16 18.16
N GLY A 259 -3.48 14.31 18.47
CA GLY A 259 -3.28 14.71 19.86
C GLY A 259 -2.44 13.69 20.65
N PRO A 260 -2.43 13.74 21.99
CA PRO A 260 -1.65 12.81 22.81
C PRO A 260 -2.08 11.33 22.64
N ASP A 261 -3.38 11.10 22.47
CA ASP A 261 -3.95 9.77 22.37
C ASP A 261 -3.95 9.17 20.97
N GLY A 262 -3.74 10.01 19.97
CA GLY A 262 -3.67 9.58 18.57
C GLY A 262 -2.27 9.39 18.01
N LEU A 263 -1.20 9.62 18.81
CA LEU A 263 0.18 9.39 18.38
C LEU A 263 0.42 7.91 18.08
N MET A 264 1.17 7.67 17.01
CA MET A 264 1.50 6.34 16.50
C MET A 264 3.02 6.07 16.58
N ILE A 265 3.41 4.82 16.34
CA ILE A 265 4.82 4.41 16.36
C ILE A 265 5.66 5.19 15.32
N GLY A 266 5.06 5.56 14.18
CA GLY A 266 5.70 6.37 13.15
C GLY A 266 6.18 7.74 13.67
N ASN A 267 5.42 8.37 14.58
CA ASN A 267 5.81 9.63 15.22
C ASN A 267 7.06 9.45 16.09
N LEU A 268 7.13 8.33 16.82
CA LEU A 268 8.28 8.03 17.66
C LEU A 268 9.52 7.71 16.81
N ILE A 269 9.36 6.95 15.74
CA ILE A 269 10.45 6.68 14.79
C ILE A 269 10.98 7.99 14.21
N GLN A 270 10.09 8.87 13.75
CA GLN A 270 10.44 10.19 13.22
C GLN A 270 11.16 11.05 14.25
N LEU A 271 10.73 11.00 15.53
CA LEU A 271 11.39 11.69 16.64
C LEU A 271 12.82 11.20 16.86
N GLN A 272 13.06 9.88 16.81
CA GLN A 272 14.37 9.27 17.02
C GLN A 272 15.36 9.63 15.89
N PHE A 273 14.93 9.60 14.63
CA PHE A 273 15.76 10.01 13.50
C PHE A 273 15.97 11.53 13.41
N GLY A 274 15.04 12.32 13.93
CA GLY A 274 15.06 13.77 13.92
C GLY A 274 15.63 14.37 15.21
N PRO A 275 14.78 15.05 16.04
CA PRO A 275 15.23 15.83 17.18
C PRO A 275 16.01 15.04 18.24
N ALA A 276 15.71 13.77 18.44
CA ALA A 276 16.40 12.93 19.44
C ALA A 276 17.78 12.47 18.98
N ASN A 277 18.09 12.54 17.69
CA ASN A 277 19.34 12.07 17.07
C ASN A 277 19.79 10.67 17.53
N ASN A 278 18.83 9.79 17.81
CA ASN A 278 19.06 8.43 18.25
C ASN A 278 18.70 7.44 17.12
N TRP A 279 19.49 7.46 16.07
CA TRP A 279 19.28 6.65 14.86
C TRP A 279 19.28 5.15 15.14
N PRO A 280 20.11 4.60 16.04
CA PRO A 280 20.06 3.20 16.43
C PRO A 280 18.70 2.78 16.98
N MET A 281 18.11 3.55 17.91
CA MET A 281 16.79 3.29 18.45
C MET A 281 15.69 3.46 17.38
N GLY A 282 15.78 4.50 16.55
CA GLY A 282 14.86 4.71 15.41
C GLY A 282 14.85 3.51 14.46
N SER A 283 16.04 2.98 14.14
CA SER A 283 16.20 1.79 13.30
C SER A 283 15.63 0.53 13.96
N ALA A 284 15.87 0.32 15.26
CA ALA A 284 15.30 -0.81 16.00
C ALA A 284 13.77 -0.77 16.02
N LEU A 285 13.18 0.41 16.27
CA LEU A 285 11.73 0.61 16.23
C LEU A 285 11.15 0.31 14.85
N ALA A 286 11.79 0.78 13.79
CA ALA A 286 11.35 0.52 12.41
C ALA A 286 11.41 -0.98 12.06
N ILE A 287 12.48 -1.69 12.47
CA ILE A 287 12.59 -3.14 12.28
C ILE A 287 11.49 -3.89 13.02
N VAL A 288 11.23 -3.54 14.30
CA VAL A 288 10.16 -4.19 15.09
C VAL A 288 8.78 -3.90 14.48
N MET A 289 8.52 -2.67 14.04
CA MET A 289 7.29 -2.32 13.34
C MET A 289 7.11 -3.15 12.06
N MET A 290 8.13 -3.24 11.22
CA MET A 290 8.09 -4.05 10.00
C MET A 290 7.88 -5.53 10.28
N ALA A 291 8.60 -6.08 11.28
CA ALA A 291 8.46 -7.47 11.69
C ALA A 291 7.04 -7.76 12.20
N SER A 292 6.44 -6.84 12.95
CA SER A 292 5.07 -6.95 13.46
C SER A 292 4.05 -6.98 12.33
N VAL A 293 4.18 -6.08 11.35
CA VAL A 293 3.32 -6.06 10.15
C VAL A 293 3.49 -7.36 9.36
N ALA A 294 4.72 -7.80 9.10
CA ALA A 294 4.99 -9.05 8.39
C ALA A 294 4.38 -10.26 9.12
N ALA A 295 4.52 -10.31 10.46
CA ALA A 295 3.95 -11.37 11.28
C ALA A 295 2.42 -11.44 11.17
N ILE A 296 1.72 -10.30 11.18
CA ILE A 296 0.26 -10.24 10.99
C ILE A 296 -0.16 -10.87 9.67
N PHE A 297 0.53 -10.56 8.56
CA PHE A 297 0.20 -11.13 7.26
C PHE A 297 0.55 -12.62 7.14
N VAL A 298 1.67 -13.05 7.71
CA VAL A 298 2.02 -14.48 7.76
C VAL A 298 0.99 -15.27 8.54
N VAL A 299 0.60 -14.79 9.72
CA VAL A 299 -0.43 -15.43 10.56
C VAL A 299 -1.78 -15.44 9.83
N GLY A 300 -2.18 -14.34 9.21
CA GLY A 300 -3.42 -14.26 8.43
C GLY A 300 -3.44 -15.27 7.27
N LYS A 301 -2.34 -15.42 6.53
CA LYS A 301 -2.21 -16.39 5.45
C LYS A 301 -2.26 -17.84 5.95
N LEU A 302 -1.61 -18.13 7.06
CA LEU A 302 -1.63 -19.46 7.67
C LEU A 302 -3.04 -19.80 8.16
N ALA A 303 -3.71 -18.87 8.84
CA ALA A 303 -5.09 -19.06 9.28
C ALA A 303 -6.05 -19.33 8.13
N GLY A 304 -5.93 -18.58 7.00
CA GLY A 304 -6.72 -18.82 5.80
C GLY A 304 -6.55 -20.24 5.24
N ARG A 305 -5.31 -20.73 5.16
CA ARG A 305 -5.01 -22.11 4.71
C ARG A 305 -5.62 -23.20 5.62
N PHE A 306 -5.66 -22.96 6.92
CA PHE A 306 -6.29 -23.91 7.85
C PHE A 306 -7.82 -23.98 7.67
N VAL A 307 -8.45 -22.88 7.30
CA VAL A 307 -9.90 -22.84 6.98
C VAL A 307 -10.17 -23.58 5.68
N GLU A 308 -9.40 -23.30 4.61
CA GLU A 308 -9.54 -24.00 3.31
C GLU A 308 -9.30 -25.50 3.41
N ALA A 309 -8.41 -25.96 4.28
CA ALA A 309 -8.13 -27.40 4.47
C ALA A 309 -9.23 -28.16 5.22
N ARG A 310 -10.21 -27.44 5.81
CA ARG A 310 -11.34 -28.03 6.56
C ARG A 310 -12.67 -27.95 5.82
N THR A 311 -12.74 -27.24 4.73
CA THR A 311 -13.90 -27.15 3.80
C THR A 311 -13.67 -28.00 2.57
#